data_9997b9415dd2491657ee0efa241c3b85
#
_entry.id   9997b9415dd2491657ee0efa241c3b85
#
_cell.length_a   1.000
_cell.length_b   1.000
_cell.length_c   1.000
_cell.angle_alpha   90.00
_cell.angle_beta   90.00
_cell.angle_gamma   90.00
#
_symmetry.space_group_name_H-M   'P 1'
#
loop_
_entity.id
_entity.type
_entity.pdbx_description
1 polymer ?
#
loop_
_entity_poly.entity_id
_entity_poly.type
_entity_poly.pdbx_seq_one_letter_code
_entity_poly.pdbx_strand_id
1 'polypeptide(L)'
;MSYADQVFISMCEDILENGTSTEGEKVRPHWPDGESAYTIKQFGVVNRYDLSKEFPALTLRKTYIKSAIDELLWIWQKKSNNVNDLKSCLLYTSPSPRDTR
;
A
#
# COMPACT_ATOMS: atom_id res chain seq x y z
N MET A 1 13.41 -12.35 -4.48
CA MET A 1 12.11 -11.88 -3.96
C MET A 1 12.05 -12.09 -2.46
N SER A 2 11.53 -11.13 -1.73
CA SER A 2 11.33 -11.26 -0.29
C SER A 2 10.14 -12.18 0.02
N TYR A 3 10.07 -12.64 1.26
CA TYR A 3 8.91 -13.43 1.70
C TYR A 3 7.62 -12.62 1.61
N ALA A 4 7.69 -11.32 1.89
CA ALA A 4 6.54 -10.43 1.75
C ALA A 4 6.03 -10.37 0.30
N ASP A 5 6.94 -10.40 -0.69
CA ASP A 5 6.55 -10.47 -2.09
C ASP A 5 5.79 -11.76 -2.40
N GLN A 6 6.27 -12.90 -1.86
CA GLN A 6 5.60 -14.19 -2.06
C GLN A 6 4.21 -14.20 -1.45
N VAL A 7 4.07 -13.65 -0.25
CA VAL A 7 2.77 -13.52 0.42
C VAL A 7 1.83 -12.66 -0.41
N PHE A 8 2.33 -11.54 -0.93
CA PHE A 8 1.54 -10.63 -1.76
C PHE A 8 1.05 -11.32 -3.04
N ILE A 9 1.93 -12.03 -3.73
CA ILE A 9 1.57 -12.76 -4.95
C ILE A 9 0.52 -13.83 -4.66
N SER A 10 0.73 -14.62 -3.59
CA SER A 10 -0.23 -15.65 -3.20
C SER A 10 -1.59 -15.07 -2.86
N MET A 11 -1.60 -13.93 -2.19
CA MET A 11 -2.84 -13.23 -1.86
C MET A 11 -3.58 -12.76 -3.12
N CYS A 12 -2.86 -12.21 -4.09
CA CYS A 12 -3.46 -11.79 -5.36
C CYS A 12 -4.03 -12.97 -6.14
N GLU A 13 -3.31 -14.07 -6.20
CA GLU A 13 -3.78 -15.28 -6.86
C GLU A 13 -5.04 -15.84 -6.19
N ASP A 14 -5.05 -15.86 -4.87
CA ASP A 14 -6.20 -16.32 -4.09
C ASP A 14 -7.43 -15.44 -4.35
N ILE A 15 -7.25 -14.12 -4.40
CA ILE A 15 -8.34 -13.20 -4.70
C ILE A 15 -8.89 -13.45 -6.11
N LEU A 16 -8.02 -13.67 -7.09
CA LEU A 16 -8.44 -13.93 -8.45
C LEU A 16 -9.20 -15.25 -8.58
N GLU A 17 -8.83 -16.27 -7.82
CA GLU A 17 -9.47 -17.59 -7.88
C GLU A 17 -10.73 -17.68 -7.02
N ASN A 18 -10.68 -17.13 -5.81
CA ASN A 18 -11.70 -17.35 -4.80
C ASN A 18 -12.44 -16.10 -4.37
N GLY A 19 -12.05 -14.94 -4.90
CA GLY A 19 -12.68 -13.67 -4.55
C GLY A 19 -14.08 -13.53 -5.10
N THR A 20 -14.82 -12.61 -4.51
CA THR A 20 -16.17 -12.28 -4.94
C THR A 20 -16.15 -11.06 -5.84
N SER A 21 -16.66 -11.19 -7.06
CA SER A 21 -16.74 -10.09 -8.01
C SER A 21 -17.93 -9.18 -7.68
N THR A 22 -17.77 -7.89 -7.94
CA THR A 22 -18.87 -6.93 -7.87
C THR A 22 -19.62 -6.81 -9.19
N GLU A 23 -19.34 -7.69 -10.15
CA GLU A 23 -20.05 -7.72 -11.43
C GLU A 23 -21.54 -7.91 -11.20
N GLY A 24 -22.34 -7.08 -11.88
CA GLY A 24 -23.78 -7.07 -11.68
C GLY A 24 -24.27 -6.13 -10.60
N GLU A 25 -23.38 -5.58 -9.78
CA GLU A 25 -23.71 -4.58 -8.78
C GLU A 25 -23.53 -3.17 -9.35
N LYS A 26 -24.24 -2.22 -8.76
CA LYS A 26 -24.04 -0.81 -9.11
C LYS A 26 -22.77 -0.33 -8.41
N VAL A 27 -21.73 -0.06 -9.19
CA VAL A 27 -20.43 0.38 -8.66
C VAL A 27 -20.17 1.83 -9.04
N ARG A 28 -19.42 2.50 -8.16
CA ARG A 28 -19.08 3.89 -8.34
C ARG A 28 -17.93 4.09 -9.36
N PRO A 29 -16.86 3.29 -9.31
CA PRO A 29 -15.75 3.46 -10.25
C PRO A 29 -16.15 3.12 -11.69
N HIS A 30 -15.61 3.89 -12.63
CA HIS A 30 -15.82 3.68 -14.06
C HIS A 30 -14.48 3.80 -14.77
N TRP A 31 -14.33 3.04 -15.85
CA TRP A 31 -13.20 3.17 -16.74
C TRP A 31 -13.31 4.47 -17.55
N PRO A 32 -12.22 4.94 -18.17
CA PRO A 32 -12.27 6.17 -18.98
C PRO A 32 -13.32 6.16 -20.10
N ASP A 33 -13.72 4.98 -20.57
CA ASP A 33 -14.75 4.82 -21.60
C ASP A 33 -16.18 4.87 -21.06
N GLY A 34 -16.33 5.03 -19.74
CA GLY A 34 -17.63 5.07 -19.08
C GLY A 34 -18.18 3.72 -18.61
N GLU A 35 -17.49 2.63 -18.94
CA GLU A 35 -17.87 1.30 -18.47
C GLU A 35 -17.63 1.16 -16.98
N SER A 36 -18.50 0.44 -16.28
CA SER A 36 -18.37 0.20 -14.85
C SER A 36 -17.09 -0.59 -14.56
N ALA A 37 -16.29 -0.12 -13.60
CA ALA A 37 -15.06 -0.79 -13.18
C ALA A 37 -15.37 -1.70 -12.00
N TYR A 38 -15.56 -2.99 -12.27
CA TYR A 38 -15.84 -3.98 -11.24
C TYR A 38 -14.54 -4.42 -10.56
N THR A 39 -14.68 -4.90 -9.33
CA THR A 39 -13.56 -5.40 -8.54
C THR A 39 -13.81 -6.83 -8.10
N ILE A 40 -12.72 -7.53 -7.80
CA ILE A 40 -12.78 -8.84 -7.15
C ILE A 40 -12.20 -8.64 -5.76
N LYS A 41 -12.95 -9.03 -4.75
CA LYS A 41 -12.57 -8.78 -3.36
C LYS A 41 -12.69 -10.03 -2.52
N GLN A 42 -11.95 -10.05 -1.42
CA GLN A 42 -11.99 -11.13 -0.46
C GLN A 42 -11.92 -10.55 0.95
N PHE A 43 -12.63 -11.16 1.88
CA PHE A 43 -12.68 -10.72 3.26
C PHE A 43 -11.97 -11.72 4.17
N GLY A 44 -11.43 -11.23 5.29
CA GLY A 44 -10.89 -12.10 6.32
C GLY A 44 -9.56 -12.73 5.94
N VAL A 45 -8.65 -11.95 5.36
CA VAL A 45 -7.30 -12.42 5.02
C VAL A 45 -6.35 -12.17 6.19
N VAL A 46 -5.55 -13.18 6.54
CA VAL A 46 -4.52 -13.08 7.58
C VAL A 46 -3.18 -13.41 6.97
N ASN A 47 -2.23 -12.50 7.10
CA ASN A 47 -0.85 -12.70 6.67
C ASN A 47 0.06 -12.73 7.90
N ARG A 48 1.05 -13.62 7.88
CA ARG A 48 2.02 -13.76 8.97
C ARG A 48 3.43 -13.52 8.48
N TYR A 49 4.21 -12.77 9.25
CA TYR A 49 5.59 -12.45 8.93
C TYR A 49 6.47 -12.73 10.14
N ASP A 50 7.54 -13.49 9.93
CA ASP A 50 8.51 -13.77 10.97
C ASP A 50 9.61 -12.70 10.94
N LEU A 51 9.52 -11.75 11.83
CA LEU A 51 10.44 -10.62 11.87
C LEU A 51 11.85 -11.02 12.30
N SER A 52 12.02 -12.25 12.83
CA SER A 52 13.36 -12.74 13.13
C SER A 52 14.13 -13.15 11.88
N LYS A 53 13.43 -13.38 10.77
CA LYS A 53 14.03 -13.80 9.51
C LYS A 53 14.23 -12.64 8.55
N GLU A 54 13.23 -11.81 8.39
CA GLU A 54 13.34 -10.61 7.55
C GLU A 54 12.23 -9.61 7.85
N PHE A 55 12.48 -8.37 7.53
CA PHE A 55 11.47 -7.33 7.59
C PHE A 55 10.54 -7.45 6.36
N PRO A 56 9.20 -7.38 6.54
CA PRO A 56 8.24 -7.57 5.44
C PRO A 56 8.19 -6.36 4.51
N ALA A 57 9.20 -6.23 3.66
CA ALA A 57 9.27 -5.16 2.67
C ALA A 57 9.01 -5.71 1.28
N LEU A 58 8.08 -5.10 0.57
CA LEU A 58 7.78 -5.46 -0.81
C LEU A 58 8.87 -4.93 -1.75
N THR A 59 9.36 -5.78 -2.63
CA THR A 59 10.41 -5.43 -3.59
C THR A 59 9.94 -5.52 -5.04
N LEU A 60 8.68 -5.91 -5.25
CA LEU A 60 8.10 -5.99 -6.60
C LEU A 60 8.00 -4.62 -7.25
N ARG A 61 7.94 -3.60 -6.45
CA ARG A 61 7.92 -2.22 -6.86
C ARG A 61 8.82 -1.43 -5.92
N LYS A 62 9.50 -0.42 -6.45
CA LYS A 62 10.35 0.43 -5.61
C LYS A 62 9.51 1.11 -4.53
N THR A 63 9.97 0.99 -3.28
CA THR A 63 9.32 1.63 -2.14
C THR A 63 10.28 2.62 -1.50
N TYR A 64 9.72 3.68 -0.90
CA TYR A 64 10.51 4.74 -0.28
C TYR A 64 10.52 4.54 1.23
N ILE A 65 11.21 3.48 1.66
CA ILE A 65 11.29 3.07 3.06
C ILE A 65 11.89 4.16 3.95
N LYS A 66 12.94 4.83 3.48
CA LYS A 66 13.59 5.89 4.26
C LYS A 66 12.61 7.02 4.56
N SER A 67 11.85 7.47 3.58
CA SER A 67 10.86 8.52 3.76
C SER A 67 9.76 8.09 4.72
N ALA A 68 9.31 6.84 4.62
CA ALA A 68 8.30 6.31 5.51
C ALA A 68 8.77 6.24 6.96
N ILE A 69 10.02 5.84 7.18
CA ILE A 69 10.62 5.78 8.51
C ILE A 69 10.79 7.19 9.08
N ASP A 70 11.26 8.14 8.27
CA ASP A 70 11.40 9.52 8.69
C ASP A 70 10.07 10.13 9.11
N GLU A 71 9.01 9.87 8.37
CA GLU A 71 7.67 10.32 8.71
C GLU A 71 7.16 9.67 10.00
N LEU A 72 7.42 8.37 10.17
CA LEU A 72 7.05 7.67 11.38
C LEU A 72 7.73 8.26 12.62
N LEU A 73 9.02 8.56 12.52
CA LEU A 73 9.77 9.20 13.60
C LEU A 73 9.26 10.61 13.88
N TRP A 74 8.89 11.34 12.85
CA TRP A 74 8.32 12.67 13.01
C TRP A 74 7.00 12.63 13.79
N ILE A 75 6.14 11.67 13.48
CA ILE A 75 4.83 11.53 14.15
C ILE A 75 5.00 11.02 15.58
N TRP A 76 5.77 9.95 15.76
CA TRP A 76 5.78 9.19 17.01
C TRP A 76 6.86 9.62 17.98
N GLN A 77 8.05 9.91 17.54
CA GLN A 77 9.14 10.33 18.43
C GLN A 77 9.16 11.82 18.66
N LYS A 78 9.14 12.60 17.63
CA LYS A 78 9.14 14.07 17.76
C LYS A 78 7.78 14.62 18.15
N LYS A 79 6.72 13.86 17.88
CA LYS A 79 5.33 14.25 18.19
C LYS A 79 5.01 15.63 17.64
N SER A 80 5.52 15.92 16.46
CA SER A 80 5.37 17.21 15.81
C SER A 80 4.31 17.11 14.71
N ASN A 81 3.59 18.21 14.55
CA ASN A 81 2.71 18.40 13.40
C ASN A 81 3.22 19.54 12.51
N ASN A 82 4.43 20.02 12.77
CA ASN A 82 5.04 21.07 11.99
C ASN A 82 5.66 20.50 10.72
N VAL A 83 5.12 20.89 9.60
CA VAL A 83 5.55 20.40 8.29
C VAL A 83 7.02 20.77 8.00
N ASN A 84 7.51 21.86 8.56
CA ASN A 84 8.91 22.26 8.39
C ASN A 84 9.87 21.26 9.03
N ASP A 85 9.49 20.67 10.16
CA ASP A 85 10.28 19.60 10.78
C ASP A 85 10.31 18.37 9.88
N LEU A 86 9.19 18.04 9.25
CA LEU A 86 9.12 16.95 8.29
C LEU A 86 10.00 17.21 7.08
N LYS A 87 10.00 18.43 6.57
CA LYS A 87 10.80 18.80 5.41
C LYS A 87 12.30 18.66 5.65
N SER A 88 12.75 18.85 6.88
CA SER A 88 14.16 18.65 7.20
C SER A 88 14.56 17.18 7.16
N CYS A 89 13.61 16.27 7.38
CA CYS A 89 13.84 14.83 7.31
C CYS A 89 13.62 14.31 5.90
N LEU A 90 12.64 14.86 5.19
CA LEU A 90 12.30 14.46 3.83
C LEU A 90 12.80 15.52 2.86
N LEU A 91 14.02 15.36 2.37
CA LEU A 91 14.58 16.26 1.39
C LEU A 91 13.74 16.32 0.12
N TYR A 92 13.04 15.25 -0.15
CA TYR A 92 12.10 15.15 -1.25
C TYR A 92 11.10 14.09 -0.90
N THR A 93 9.88 14.39 -1.15
CA THR A 93 8.83 13.42 -1.02
C THR A 93 8.66 12.71 -2.34
N SER A 94 8.41 11.43 -2.27
CA SER A 94 7.94 10.72 -3.43
C SER A 94 6.56 11.28 -3.78
N PRO A 95 6.39 11.85 -4.96
CA PRO A 95 5.08 12.36 -5.33
C PRO A 95 4.10 11.20 -5.48
N SER A 96 3.04 11.25 -4.71
CA SER A 96 1.88 10.43 -4.97
C SER A 96 0.77 11.33 -5.49
N PRO A 97 -0.24 10.80 -6.17
CA PRO A 97 -1.36 11.61 -6.64
C PRO A 97 -2.07 12.36 -5.52
N ARG A 98 -1.94 11.90 -4.29
CA ARG A 98 -2.54 12.56 -3.13
C ARG A 98 -1.71 13.72 -2.62
N ASP A 99 -0.41 13.71 -2.87
CA ASP A 99 0.52 14.69 -2.35
C ASP A 99 0.73 15.87 -3.29
N THR A 100 0.23 15.78 -4.49
CA THR A 100 0.37 16.81 -5.52
C THR A 100 -0.77 17.80 -5.52
N ARG A 101 -1.35 18.05 -4.42
CA ARG A 101 -2.45 19.03 -4.30
C ARG A 101 -1.93 20.43 -4.19
#